data_285a7ce4e89bc166ce1070e5947cfaa8
#
_entry.id   285a7ce4e89bc166ce1070e5947cfaa8
#
_cell.length_a   1.000
_cell.length_b   1.000
_cell.length_c   1.000
_cell.angle_alpha   90.00
_cell.angle_beta   90.00
_cell.angle_gamma   90.00
#
_symmetry.space_group_name_H-M   'P 1'
#
loop_
_entity.id
_entity.type
_entity.pdbx_description
1 polymer ?
#
loop_
_entity_poly.entity_id
_entity_poly.type
_entity_poly.pdbx_seq_one_letter_code
_entity_poly.pdbx_strand_id
1 'polypeptide(L)'
;FSGEAISLMAKYTGASLSEAEADLHQHLGVCLDLCHAAVEFEDPDQAICALQNAGIAIPKVQISAGLRMPKVTQADLSRIRPFDDAVYLHQVVAKTVRGLDRYLDLGEAFAAYKESEEPEWRVHFHVPIFLADLDGFATTRPALETFLARQRSAPVTQHLEVETYTWDVLPAAHRGDDVV
;
A
#
# COMPACT_ATOMS: atom_id res chain seq x y z
N PHE A 1 0.89 -8.98 20.11
CA PHE A 1 -0.04 -10.12 19.85
C PHE A 1 -1.15 -10.12 20.89
N SER A 2 -2.36 -10.67 20.52
CA SER A 2 -3.45 -10.78 21.47
C SER A 2 -3.18 -11.88 22.50
N GLY A 3 -3.71 -11.75 23.72
CA GLY A 3 -3.61 -12.78 24.74
C GLY A 3 -4.21 -14.13 24.30
N GLU A 4 -5.18 -14.11 23.39
CA GLU A 4 -5.76 -15.31 22.78
C GLU A 4 -4.75 -16.04 21.89
N ALA A 5 -4.02 -15.31 21.04
CA ALA A 5 -2.99 -15.88 20.18
C ALA A 5 -1.86 -16.51 21.00
N ILE A 6 -1.41 -15.83 22.05
CA ILE A 6 -0.38 -16.35 22.97
C ILE A 6 -0.87 -17.61 23.67
N SER A 7 -2.11 -17.61 24.19
CA SER A 7 -2.71 -18.77 24.86
C SER A 7 -2.87 -19.97 23.93
N LEU A 8 -3.24 -19.71 22.67
CA LEU A 8 -3.38 -20.74 21.64
C LEU A 8 -2.03 -21.37 21.32
N MET A 9 -1.01 -20.55 21.10
CA MET A 9 0.36 -20.99 20.84
C MET A 9 0.89 -21.86 21.99
N ALA A 10 0.78 -21.37 23.23
CA ALA A 10 1.19 -22.10 24.43
C ALA A 10 0.50 -23.47 24.53
N LYS A 11 -0.81 -23.52 24.25
CA LYS A 11 -1.58 -24.78 24.27
C LYS A 11 -1.07 -25.80 23.25
N TYR A 12 -0.74 -25.36 22.03
CA TYR A 12 -0.31 -26.28 20.97
C TYR A 12 1.14 -26.71 21.10
N THR A 13 2.00 -25.85 21.63
CA THR A 13 3.45 -26.13 21.78
C THR A 13 3.81 -26.76 23.12
N GLY A 14 2.94 -26.64 24.13
CA GLY A 14 3.24 -27.00 25.51
C GLY A 14 4.17 -26.01 26.24
N ALA A 15 4.43 -24.86 25.63
CA ALA A 15 5.27 -23.80 26.18
C ALA A 15 4.51 -23.00 27.26
N SER A 16 5.24 -22.27 28.09
CA SER A 16 4.66 -21.25 28.95
C SER A 16 4.11 -20.07 28.13
N LEU A 17 3.25 -19.23 28.70
CA LEU A 17 2.74 -18.03 28.01
C LEU A 17 3.86 -17.08 27.59
N SER A 18 4.90 -16.93 28.41
CA SER A 18 6.05 -16.06 28.12
C SER A 18 6.90 -16.60 26.97
N GLU A 19 7.13 -17.93 26.92
CA GLU A 19 7.84 -18.55 25.80
C GLU A 19 7.02 -18.44 24.51
N ALA A 20 5.72 -18.70 24.57
CA ALA A 20 4.82 -18.59 23.41
C ALA A 20 4.78 -17.15 22.88
N GLU A 21 4.79 -16.13 23.73
CA GLU A 21 4.86 -14.73 23.33
C GLU A 21 6.19 -14.41 22.64
N ALA A 22 7.30 -14.87 23.22
CA ALA A 22 8.63 -14.69 22.65
C ALA A 22 8.74 -15.37 21.27
N ASP A 23 8.22 -16.57 21.12
CA ASP A 23 8.18 -17.32 19.85
C ASP A 23 7.37 -16.60 18.80
N LEU A 24 6.20 -16.05 19.16
CA LEU A 24 5.38 -15.25 18.24
C LEU A 24 6.14 -14.03 17.72
N HIS A 25 6.80 -13.29 18.61
CA HIS A 25 7.63 -12.13 18.22
C HIS A 25 8.84 -12.53 17.38
N GLN A 26 9.42 -13.70 17.61
CA GLN A 26 10.57 -14.18 16.85
C GLN A 26 10.21 -14.65 15.44
N HIS A 27 9.05 -15.27 15.28
CA HIS A 27 8.68 -15.99 14.04
C HIS A 27 7.63 -15.28 13.18
N LEU A 28 6.92 -14.29 13.73
CA LEU A 28 5.92 -13.52 13.01
C LEU A 28 6.34 -12.06 12.87
N GLY A 29 6.15 -11.52 11.68
CA GLY A 29 6.39 -10.12 11.37
C GLY A 29 5.46 -9.64 10.27
N VAL A 30 5.62 -8.39 9.89
CA VAL A 30 4.84 -7.73 8.83
C VAL A 30 5.70 -7.59 7.58
N CYS A 31 5.18 -8.03 6.44
CA CYS A 31 5.65 -7.57 5.15
C CYS A 31 4.99 -6.20 4.91
N LEU A 32 5.78 -5.13 5.00
CA LEU A 32 5.27 -3.78 4.78
C LEU A 32 5.23 -3.49 3.28
N ASP A 33 4.04 -3.26 2.75
CA ASP A 33 3.82 -2.85 1.37
C ASP A 33 3.65 -1.33 1.30
N LEU A 34 4.53 -0.66 0.54
CA LEU A 34 4.53 0.80 0.46
C LEU A 34 3.39 1.36 -0.38
N CYS A 35 2.89 0.60 -1.38
CA CYS A 35 1.72 1.01 -2.14
C CYS A 35 0.48 0.99 -1.25
N HIS A 36 0.25 -0.10 -0.51
CA HIS A 36 -0.89 -0.21 0.41
C HIS A 36 -0.87 0.89 1.47
N ALA A 37 0.26 1.09 2.15
CA ALA A 37 0.40 2.16 3.15
C ALA A 37 0.13 3.54 2.54
N ALA A 38 0.69 3.81 1.36
CA ALA A 38 0.49 5.09 0.68
C ALA A 38 -0.95 5.29 0.22
N VAL A 39 -1.64 4.24 -0.27
CA VAL A 39 -3.05 4.31 -0.68
C VAL A 39 -3.94 4.61 0.53
N GLU A 40 -3.63 4.04 1.70
CA GLU A 40 -4.31 4.34 2.96
C GLU A 40 -3.96 5.72 3.56
N PHE A 41 -3.15 6.52 2.88
CA PHE A 41 -2.67 7.82 3.37
C PHE A 41 -1.81 7.70 4.65
N GLU A 42 -1.23 6.55 4.89
CA GLU A 42 -0.29 6.36 5.98
C GLU A 42 1.06 7.00 5.66
N ASP A 43 1.67 7.55 6.70
CA ASP A 43 3.06 8.01 6.66
C ASP A 43 3.98 6.81 6.91
N PRO A 44 4.92 6.48 6.01
CA PRO A 44 5.76 5.30 6.16
C PRO A 44 6.61 5.31 7.44
N ASP A 45 7.10 6.48 7.86
CA ASP A 45 7.91 6.60 9.07
C ASP A 45 7.09 6.36 10.33
N GLN A 46 5.85 6.88 10.36
CA GLN A 46 4.93 6.65 11.48
C GLN A 46 4.52 5.17 11.56
N ALA A 47 4.20 4.55 10.43
CA ALA A 47 3.85 3.13 10.38
C ALA A 47 5.00 2.24 10.88
N ILE A 48 6.22 2.50 10.41
CA ILE A 48 7.43 1.78 10.87
C ILE A 48 7.65 1.97 12.37
N CYS A 49 7.59 3.20 12.87
CA CYS A 49 7.77 3.48 14.28
C CYS A 49 6.68 2.79 15.13
N ALA A 50 5.44 2.76 14.69
CA ALA A 50 4.35 2.08 15.40
C ALA A 50 4.60 0.57 15.50
N LEU A 51 5.00 -0.08 14.41
CA LEU A 51 5.35 -1.51 14.40
C LEU A 51 6.54 -1.81 15.32
N GLN A 52 7.61 -1.03 15.21
CA GLN A 52 8.81 -1.21 16.05
C GLN A 52 8.50 -0.99 17.54
N ASN A 53 7.71 0.03 17.90
CA ASN A 53 7.29 0.28 19.28
C ASN A 53 6.40 -0.84 19.83
N ALA A 54 5.64 -1.52 18.96
CA ALA A 54 4.86 -2.70 19.33
C ALA A 54 5.69 -3.99 19.38
N GLY A 55 7.01 -3.94 19.13
CA GLY A 55 7.88 -5.11 19.08
C GLY A 55 7.62 -6.02 17.86
N ILE A 56 6.98 -5.49 16.82
CA ILE A 56 6.66 -6.25 15.60
C ILE A 56 7.79 -6.07 14.59
N ALA A 57 8.41 -7.18 14.18
CA ALA A 57 9.45 -7.18 13.16
C ALA A 57 8.90 -6.83 11.77
N ILE A 58 9.73 -6.17 10.96
CA ILE A 58 9.46 -5.91 9.54
C ILE A 58 10.52 -6.69 8.72
N PRO A 59 10.33 -8.00 8.53
CA PRO A 59 11.33 -8.82 7.86
C PRO A 59 11.46 -8.52 6.36
N LYS A 60 10.44 -7.92 5.75
CA LYS A 60 10.40 -7.60 4.32
C LYS A 60 9.63 -6.31 4.07
N VAL A 61 10.05 -5.56 3.04
CA VAL A 61 9.31 -4.42 2.51
C VAL A 61 9.13 -4.58 1.01
N GLN A 62 7.89 -4.44 0.54
CA GLN A 62 7.56 -4.37 -0.88
C GLN A 62 7.70 -2.92 -1.35
N ILE A 63 8.59 -2.74 -2.33
CA ILE A 63 8.89 -1.47 -2.98
C ILE A 63 7.90 -1.33 -4.13
N SER A 64 6.84 -0.57 -3.90
CA SER A 64 5.69 -0.45 -4.78
C SER A 64 5.13 0.97 -4.75
N ALA A 65 4.44 1.38 -5.80
CA ALA A 65 3.78 2.68 -5.89
C ALA A 65 2.41 2.53 -6.57
N GLY A 66 1.44 3.32 -6.13
CA GLY A 66 0.10 3.37 -6.68
C GLY A 66 -0.21 4.66 -7.41
N LEU A 67 -1.39 4.72 -8.04
CA LEU A 67 -1.88 5.94 -8.68
C LEU A 67 -2.38 6.95 -7.64
N ARG A 68 -2.19 8.23 -7.96
CA ARG A 68 -2.65 9.34 -7.15
C ARG A 68 -3.29 10.43 -8.02
N MET A 69 -4.48 10.87 -7.63
CA MET A 69 -5.17 12.01 -8.20
C MET A 69 -5.40 13.05 -7.10
N PRO A 70 -4.54 14.09 -7.02
CA PRO A 70 -4.59 15.08 -5.93
C PRO A 70 -5.93 15.82 -5.82
N LYS A 71 -6.66 15.95 -6.90
CA LYS A 71 -7.99 16.50 -7.01
C LYS A 71 -8.69 15.83 -8.18
N VAL A 72 -9.68 15.00 -7.87
CA VAL A 72 -10.40 14.25 -8.91
C VAL A 72 -11.39 15.14 -9.63
N THR A 73 -11.37 15.08 -10.96
CA THR A 73 -12.31 15.76 -11.86
C THR A 73 -13.06 14.75 -12.74
N GLN A 74 -14.12 15.18 -13.43
CA GLN A 74 -14.82 14.34 -14.40
C GLN A 74 -13.90 13.85 -15.54
N ALA A 75 -12.91 14.67 -15.93
CA ALA A 75 -11.92 14.27 -16.91
C ALA A 75 -11.02 13.15 -16.38
N ASP A 76 -10.64 13.19 -15.09
CA ASP A 76 -9.86 12.13 -14.45
C ASP A 76 -10.63 10.82 -14.38
N LEU A 77 -11.93 10.86 -14.05
CA LEU A 77 -12.78 9.67 -14.06
C LEU A 77 -12.85 9.02 -15.44
N SER A 78 -12.91 9.82 -16.51
CA SER A 78 -12.91 9.30 -17.87
C SER A 78 -11.57 8.67 -18.25
N ARG A 79 -10.45 9.23 -17.78
CA ARG A 79 -9.10 8.73 -18.06
C ARG A 79 -8.74 7.49 -17.26
N ILE A 80 -9.21 7.37 -16.00
CA ILE A 80 -8.91 6.20 -15.17
C ILE A 80 -9.79 4.99 -15.50
N ARG A 81 -10.94 5.21 -16.15
CA ARG A 81 -11.87 4.12 -16.51
C ARG A 81 -11.24 2.96 -17.30
N PRO A 82 -10.28 3.16 -18.23
CA PRO A 82 -9.60 2.05 -18.89
C PRO A 82 -8.73 1.17 -17.98
N PHE A 83 -8.45 1.62 -16.75
CA PHE A 83 -7.71 0.84 -15.74
C PHE A 83 -8.65 -0.06 -14.92
N ASP A 84 -9.97 0.11 -15.05
CA ASP A 84 -10.99 -0.69 -14.39
C ASP A 84 -11.13 -2.02 -15.16
N ASP A 85 -10.34 -3.01 -14.79
CA ASP A 85 -10.36 -4.34 -15.39
C ASP A 85 -11.10 -5.36 -14.49
N ALA A 86 -11.51 -6.49 -15.06
CA ALA A 86 -12.27 -7.50 -14.34
C ALA A 86 -11.39 -8.54 -13.62
N VAL A 87 -10.06 -8.43 -13.68
CA VAL A 87 -9.13 -9.44 -13.16
C VAL A 87 -8.71 -9.10 -11.74
N TYR A 88 -8.41 -7.81 -11.47
CA TYR A 88 -7.94 -7.33 -10.19
C TYR A 88 -8.91 -6.34 -9.56
N LEU A 89 -8.93 -6.29 -8.24
CA LEU A 89 -9.61 -5.23 -7.49
C LEU A 89 -8.71 -3.99 -7.41
N HIS A 90 -9.29 -2.83 -7.73
CA HIS A 90 -8.60 -1.56 -7.69
C HIS A 90 -9.14 -0.73 -6.51
N GLN A 91 -8.68 -1.08 -5.31
CA GLN A 91 -9.10 -0.39 -4.08
C GLN A 91 -8.81 1.11 -4.18
N VAL A 92 -9.78 1.91 -3.76
CA VAL A 92 -9.68 3.37 -3.77
C VAL A 92 -9.86 3.92 -2.38
N VAL A 93 -8.95 4.78 -1.95
CA VAL A 93 -9.15 5.60 -0.77
C VAL A 93 -9.30 7.06 -1.22
N ALA A 94 -10.45 7.63 -0.90
CA ALA A 94 -10.79 9.02 -1.18
C ALA A 94 -10.63 9.86 0.07
N LYS A 95 -9.78 10.88 0.00
CA LYS A 95 -9.58 11.84 1.09
C LYS A 95 -10.36 13.10 0.79
N THR A 96 -11.24 13.48 1.72
CA THR A 96 -12.02 14.72 1.70
C THR A 96 -11.79 15.51 2.97
N VAL A 97 -12.41 16.67 3.09
CA VAL A 97 -12.42 17.46 4.35
C VAL A 97 -13.09 16.70 5.51
N ARG A 98 -13.90 15.68 5.23
CA ARG A 98 -14.58 14.86 6.24
C ARG A 98 -13.77 13.68 6.74
N GLY A 99 -12.67 13.33 6.06
CA GLY A 99 -11.84 12.17 6.38
C GLY A 99 -11.57 11.29 5.17
N LEU A 100 -11.40 9.99 5.43
CA LEU A 100 -11.10 8.97 4.43
C LEU A 100 -12.31 8.07 4.19
N ASP A 101 -12.75 8.00 2.95
CA ASP A 101 -13.73 7.02 2.48
C ASP A 101 -13.00 5.94 1.69
N ARG A 102 -13.35 4.66 1.93
CA ARG A 102 -12.70 3.49 1.33
C ARG A 102 -13.69 2.76 0.45
N TYR A 103 -13.25 2.43 -0.75
CA TYR A 103 -14.02 1.67 -1.73
C TYR A 103 -13.25 0.42 -2.12
N LEU A 104 -13.96 -0.68 -2.22
CA LEU A 104 -13.34 -1.97 -2.55
C LEU A 104 -12.82 -2.00 -3.98
N ASP A 105 -13.48 -1.24 -4.87
CA ASP A 105 -13.11 -1.17 -6.29
C ASP A 105 -13.46 0.18 -6.90
N LEU A 106 -12.85 0.48 -8.08
CA LEU A 106 -13.09 1.71 -8.86
C LEU A 106 -14.57 1.94 -9.15
N GLY A 107 -15.34 0.88 -9.48
CA GLY A 107 -16.77 0.98 -9.75
C GLY A 107 -17.58 1.60 -8.60
N GLU A 108 -17.25 1.21 -7.36
CA GLU A 108 -17.89 1.78 -6.16
C GLU A 108 -17.48 3.26 -5.96
N ALA A 109 -16.22 3.57 -6.18
CA ALA A 109 -15.70 4.93 -6.06
C ALA A 109 -16.34 5.86 -7.11
N PHE A 110 -16.53 5.39 -8.36
CA PHE A 110 -17.23 6.14 -9.39
C PHE A 110 -18.68 6.45 -9.01
N ALA A 111 -19.38 5.47 -8.44
CA ALA A 111 -20.78 5.64 -8.02
C ALA A 111 -20.94 6.64 -6.86
N ALA A 112 -19.92 6.71 -5.98
CA ALA A 112 -19.93 7.58 -4.81
C ALA A 112 -19.34 8.99 -5.07
N TYR A 113 -18.70 9.20 -6.22
CA TYR A 113 -18.00 10.45 -6.52
C TYR A 113 -18.90 11.68 -6.49
N LYS A 114 -18.40 12.73 -5.85
CA LYS A 114 -19.02 14.05 -5.83
C LYS A 114 -17.97 15.13 -6.09
N GLU A 115 -18.10 15.81 -7.22
CA GLU A 115 -17.15 16.86 -7.63
C GLU A 115 -17.04 18.00 -6.60
N SER A 116 -18.15 18.33 -5.93
CA SER A 116 -18.19 19.40 -4.91
C SER A 116 -17.35 19.13 -3.67
N GLU A 117 -16.93 17.88 -3.45
CA GLU A 117 -16.09 17.50 -2.31
C GLU A 117 -14.59 17.58 -2.63
N GLU A 118 -14.23 17.79 -3.90
CA GLU A 118 -12.85 17.89 -4.41
C GLU A 118 -11.91 16.81 -3.83
N PRO A 119 -12.27 15.51 -3.90
CA PRO A 119 -11.52 14.48 -3.22
C PRO A 119 -10.13 14.27 -3.85
N GLU A 120 -9.12 13.98 -3.01
CA GLU A 120 -7.91 13.29 -3.47
C GLU A 120 -8.21 11.79 -3.48
N TRP A 121 -7.95 11.12 -4.60
CA TRP A 121 -7.99 9.65 -4.66
C TRP A 121 -6.59 9.07 -4.74
N ARG A 122 -6.40 7.97 -4.02
CA ARG A 122 -5.30 7.05 -4.21
C ARG A 122 -5.86 5.69 -4.55
N VAL A 123 -5.31 5.11 -5.61
CA VAL A 123 -5.82 3.85 -6.17
C VAL A 123 -4.73 2.80 -6.10
N HIS A 124 -5.09 1.65 -5.53
CA HIS A 124 -4.21 0.49 -5.50
C HIS A 124 -4.14 -0.14 -6.91
N PHE A 125 -3.28 0.46 -7.69
CA PHE A 125 -2.90 0.00 -9.02
C PHE A 125 -1.39 0.20 -9.12
N HIS A 126 -0.63 -0.91 -9.19
CA HIS A 126 0.82 -0.83 -9.20
C HIS A 126 1.34 -0.16 -10.46
N VAL A 127 2.11 0.88 -10.28
CA VAL A 127 2.76 1.62 -11.35
C VAL A 127 4.28 1.41 -11.28
N PRO A 128 5.01 1.55 -12.39
CA PRO A 128 6.46 1.51 -12.35
C PRO A 128 7.01 2.51 -11.34
N ILE A 129 7.81 2.04 -10.39
CA ILE A 129 8.27 2.80 -9.22
C ILE A 129 9.12 4.03 -9.56
N PHE A 130 9.71 4.07 -10.75
CA PHE A 130 10.50 5.20 -11.23
C PHE A 130 9.65 6.32 -11.84
N LEU A 131 8.37 6.09 -12.11
CA LEU A 131 7.48 7.11 -12.67
C LEU A 131 6.93 8.02 -11.58
N ALA A 132 7.08 9.33 -11.77
CA ALA A 132 6.40 10.34 -10.96
C ALA A 132 5.00 10.66 -11.48
N ASP A 133 4.78 10.42 -12.79
CA ASP A 133 3.53 10.64 -13.52
C ASP A 133 3.28 9.48 -14.47
N LEU A 134 2.03 9.09 -14.58
CA LEU A 134 1.55 8.10 -15.54
C LEU A 134 0.29 8.66 -16.22
N ASP A 135 0.40 9.05 -17.48
CA ASP A 135 -0.70 9.59 -18.29
C ASP A 135 -1.42 10.79 -17.62
N GLY A 136 -0.64 11.67 -16.97
CA GLY A 136 -1.15 12.83 -16.25
C GLY A 136 -1.79 12.52 -14.89
N PHE A 137 -1.68 11.29 -14.40
CA PHE A 137 -1.89 10.95 -13.00
C PHE A 137 -0.58 11.02 -12.25
N ALA A 138 -0.57 11.64 -11.08
CA ALA A 138 0.55 11.51 -10.16
C ALA A 138 0.64 10.08 -9.61
N THR A 139 1.75 9.76 -8.96
CA THR A 139 1.95 8.46 -8.29
C THR A 139 2.22 8.66 -6.80
N THR A 140 2.19 7.57 -6.03
CA THR A 140 2.58 7.57 -4.63
C THR A 140 4.10 7.48 -4.42
N ARG A 141 4.89 7.61 -5.48
CA ARG A 141 6.37 7.61 -5.44
C ARG A 141 6.99 8.48 -4.34
N PRO A 142 6.47 9.67 -3.97
CA PRO A 142 7.05 10.44 -2.86
C PRO A 142 7.10 9.69 -1.52
N ALA A 143 6.12 8.84 -1.23
CA ALA A 143 6.16 7.98 -0.04
C ALA A 143 7.27 6.94 -0.12
N LEU A 144 7.47 6.34 -1.30
CA LEU A 144 8.59 5.43 -1.58
C LEU A 144 9.94 6.13 -1.40
N GLU A 145 10.11 7.34 -1.91
CA GLU A 145 11.35 8.11 -1.77
C GLU A 145 11.68 8.40 -0.29
N THR A 146 10.65 8.74 0.50
CA THR A 146 10.78 8.93 1.95
C THR A 146 11.28 7.65 2.63
N PHE A 147 10.64 6.52 2.34
CA PHE A 147 11.07 5.23 2.87
C PHE A 147 12.52 4.89 2.48
N LEU A 148 12.89 5.04 1.22
CA LEU A 148 14.24 4.72 0.75
C LEU A 148 15.32 5.61 1.38
N ALA A 149 15.02 6.89 1.64
CA ALA A 149 15.90 7.79 2.38
C ALA A 149 16.10 7.30 3.82
N ARG A 150 15.03 6.90 4.50
CA ARG A 150 15.10 6.28 5.84
C ARG A 150 15.89 4.98 5.81
N GLN A 151 15.57 4.06 4.90
CA GLN A 151 16.24 2.75 4.79
C GLN A 151 17.76 2.90 4.62
N ARG A 152 18.19 3.95 3.92
CA ARG A 152 19.62 4.26 3.72
C ARG A 152 20.31 4.74 5.00
N SER A 153 19.63 5.49 5.85
CA SER A 153 20.18 6.08 7.07
C SER A 153 19.96 5.22 8.31
N ALA A 154 18.82 4.55 8.40
CA ALA A 154 18.42 3.69 9.49
C ALA A 154 17.66 2.47 8.94
N PRO A 155 18.38 1.43 8.50
CA PRO A 155 17.76 0.25 7.88
C PRO A 155 16.71 -0.41 8.77
N VAL A 156 15.53 -0.69 8.21
CA VAL A 156 14.42 -1.36 8.89
C VAL A 156 14.36 -2.84 8.57
N THR A 157 14.86 -3.22 7.40
CA THR A 157 14.88 -4.59 6.90
C THR A 157 16.10 -4.85 6.03
N GLN A 158 16.43 -6.12 5.83
CA GLN A 158 17.45 -6.55 4.87
C GLN A 158 16.85 -7.06 3.55
N HIS A 159 15.50 -7.17 3.46
CA HIS A 159 14.81 -7.72 2.29
C HIS A 159 13.89 -6.69 1.68
N LEU A 160 14.32 -6.16 0.54
CA LEU A 160 13.53 -5.26 -0.31
C LEU A 160 13.16 -6.02 -1.59
N GLU A 161 11.91 -5.95 -1.96
CA GLU A 161 11.40 -6.56 -3.19
C GLU A 161 10.63 -5.52 -3.99
N VAL A 162 10.96 -5.37 -5.27
CA VAL A 162 10.17 -4.53 -6.18
C VAL A 162 8.97 -5.33 -6.63
N GLU A 163 7.76 -4.79 -6.43
CA GLU A 163 6.52 -5.43 -6.84
C GLU A 163 5.84 -4.63 -7.95
N THR A 164 5.65 -5.28 -9.11
CA THR A 164 5.06 -4.68 -10.31
C THR A 164 4.22 -5.71 -11.09
N TYR A 165 3.39 -6.50 -10.40
CA TYR A 165 2.61 -7.59 -11.01
C TYR A 165 1.52 -7.12 -12.00
N THR A 166 1.20 -5.84 -12.02
CA THR A 166 0.18 -5.27 -12.93
C THR A 166 0.72 -4.86 -14.29
N TRP A 167 1.98 -5.20 -14.63
CA TRP A 167 2.57 -4.83 -15.91
C TRP A 167 1.74 -5.30 -17.11
N ASP A 168 1.23 -6.53 -17.07
CA ASP A 168 0.47 -7.11 -18.15
C ASP A 168 -0.95 -6.52 -18.32
N VAL A 169 -1.48 -5.88 -17.28
CA VAL A 169 -2.80 -5.21 -17.31
C VAL A 169 -2.72 -3.70 -17.51
N LEU A 170 -1.51 -3.12 -17.56
CA LEU A 170 -1.34 -1.74 -18.00
C LEU A 170 -1.96 -1.54 -19.38
N PRO A 171 -2.66 -0.41 -19.64
CA PRO A 171 -3.09 -0.05 -20.98
C PRO A 171 -1.93 -0.15 -21.96
N ALA A 172 -2.16 -0.67 -23.17
CA ALA A 172 -1.11 -0.99 -24.14
C ALA A 172 -0.16 0.18 -24.47
N ALA A 173 -0.68 1.42 -24.38
CA ALA A 173 0.11 2.64 -24.58
C ALA A 173 1.19 2.86 -23.50
N HIS A 174 1.08 2.19 -22.35
CA HIS A 174 1.97 2.33 -21.20
C HIS A 174 2.86 1.10 -20.97
N ARG A 175 2.69 0.05 -21.78
CA ARG A 175 3.57 -1.11 -21.78
C ARG A 175 4.80 -0.80 -22.63
N GLY A 176 5.99 -0.82 -22.02
CA GLY A 176 7.23 -0.91 -22.79
C GLY A 176 7.43 -2.30 -23.37
N ASP A 177 8.34 -2.41 -24.34
CA ASP A 177 8.61 -3.70 -25.03
C ASP A 177 9.30 -4.72 -24.10
N ASP A 178 9.87 -4.30 -22.98
CA ASP A 178 10.56 -5.16 -22.01
C ASP A 178 10.34 -4.69 -20.56
N VAL A 179 10.13 -5.65 -19.65
CA VAL A 179 10.18 -5.48 -18.20
C VAL A 179 11.63 -5.68 -17.76
N VAL A 180 12.50 -4.73 -18.07
CA VAL A 180 13.90 -4.77 -17.63
C VAL A 180 14.15 -3.68 -16.63
#